data_c806d05202481656d757f5c3e76a41d5
#
_entry.id   c806d05202481656d757f5c3e76a41d5
#
_cell.length_a   1.000
_cell.length_b   1.000
_cell.length_c   1.000
_cell.angle_alpha   90.00
_cell.angle_beta   90.00
_cell.angle_gamma   90.00
#
_symmetry.space_group_name_H-M   'P 1'
#
loop_
_entity.id
_entity.type
_entity.pdbx_description
1 polymer ?
#
loop_
_entity_poly.entity_id
_entity_poly.type
_entity_poly.pdbx_seq_one_letter_code
_entity_poly.pdbx_strand_id
1 'polypeptide(L)'
;KPNINLKSGYVMLLPIENTALQFQTNMSGMINMNWLMSFVSDIFKDFNIEFNEKNFLDKIESWIKKTEPQKLIYHPYISEAGERGPFINSNAQASLLGLNSNHRFPEIVRCFIEGLCFAAKECYLAIGEIPKEIRLAGGGAQSKSIRKIFSNILQTNVRTSNRKEAGAAGAAMIGAM
;
A
#
# COMPACT_ATOMS: atom_id res chain seq x y z
N LYS A 1 22.58 8.65 12.76
CA LYS A 1 22.99 7.43 12.03
C LYS A 1 21.70 6.75 11.56
N PRO A 2 21.63 6.23 10.32
CA PRO A 2 20.48 5.45 9.89
C PRO A 2 20.37 4.18 10.75
N ASN A 3 19.14 3.81 11.10
CA ASN A 3 18.86 2.56 11.77
C ASN A 3 18.79 1.45 10.69
N ILE A 4 19.86 0.66 10.59
CA ILE A 4 20.00 -0.34 9.53
C ILE A 4 19.31 -1.63 9.99
N ASN A 5 18.25 -2.04 9.29
CA ASN A 5 17.69 -3.36 9.46
C ASN A 5 18.51 -4.38 8.65
N LEU A 6 19.23 -5.25 9.37
CA LEU A 6 20.07 -6.29 8.74
C LEU A 6 19.24 -7.43 8.09
N LYS A 7 17.95 -7.52 8.36
CA LYS A 7 17.08 -8.59 7.82
C LYS A 7 16.45 -8.24 6.49
N SER A 8 16.30 -6.95 6.18
CA SER A 8 15.66 -6.48 4.94
C SER A 8 15.90 -5.01 4.70
N GLY A 9 15.65 -4.57 3.48
CA GLY A 9 15.84 -3.18 3.09
C GLY A 9 17.29 -2.84 2.78
N TYR A 10 17.52 -1.58 2.44
CA TYR A 10 18.85 -1.04 2.14
C TYR A 10 18.93 0.46 2.41
N VAL A 11 20.15 0.95 2.47
CA VAL A 11 20.47 2.37 2.64
C VAL A 11 21.18 2.86 1.39
N MET A 12 20.73 3.96 0.83
CA MET A 12 21.34 4.63 -0.31
C MET A 12 21.82 6.02 0.11
N LEU A 13 23.04 6.36 -0.22
CA LEU A 13 23.55 7.72 -0.05
C LEU A 13 22.94 8.62 -1.12
N LEU A 14 22.51 9.80 -0.73
CA LEU A 14 22.02 10.82 -1.65
C LEU A 14 23.20 11.70 -2.11
N PRO A 15 23.09 12.37 -3.28
CA PRO A 15 24.09 13.34 -3.72
C PRO A 15 24.04 14.66 -2.93
N ILE A 16 23.48 14.63 -1.74
CA ILE A 16 23.43 15.74 -0.77
C ILE A 16 24.32 15.33 0.40
N GLU A 17 25.26 16.20 0.77
CA GLU A 17 26.24 15.91 1.80
C GLU A 17 25.56 15.48 3.11
N ASN A 18 26.11 14.44 3.74
CA ASN A 18 25.64 13.87 5.02
C ASN A 18 24.18 13.39 5.02
N THR A 19 23.60 13.08 3.86
CA THR A 19 22.23 12.56 3.76
C THR A 19 22.20 11.14 3.22
N ALA A 20 21.31 10.33 3.78
CA ALA A 20 21.05 8.97 3.33
C ALA A 20 19.54 8.71 3.30
N LEU A 21 19.15 7.84 2.39
CA LEU A 21 17.78 7.36 2.23
C LEU A 21 17.73 5.89 2.63
N GLN A 22 16.87 5.57 3.59
CA GLN A 22 16.63 4.21 4.01
C GLN A 22 15.36 3.66 3.39
N PHE A 23 15.44 2.46 2.80
CA PHE A 23 14.35 1.80 2.12
C PHE A 23 13.91 0.52 2.83
N GLN A 24 12.61 0.29 2.81
CA GLN A 24 12.00 -1.02 2.96
C GLN A 24 11.26 -1.33 1.65
N THR A 25 11.74 -2.35 0.94
CA THR A 25 11.21 -2.72 -0.37
C THR A 25 10.05 -3.68 -0.19
N ASN A 26 8.88 -3.15 0.16
CA ASN A 26 7.67 -3.95 0.25
C ASN A 26 7.14 -4.23 -1.16
N MET A 27 6.92 -5.51 -1.48
CA MET A 27 6.36 -5.96 -2.76
C MET A 27 4.83 -5.90 -2.79
N SER A 28 4.21 -5.61 -1.65
CA SER A 28 2.76 -5.68 -1.42
C SER A 28 2.02 -4.38 -1.72
N GLY A 29 2.49 -3.57 -2.66
CA GLY A 29 1.86 -2.28 -3.00
C GLY A 29 0.57 -2.43 -3.81
N MET A 30 0.40 -1.55 -4.80
CA MET A 30 -0.80 -1.49 -5.66
C MET A 30 -1.04 -2.75 -6.48
N ILE A 31 -0.07 -3.66 -6.60
CA ILE A 31 -0.24 -4.96 -7.26
C ILE A 31 -1.45 -5.75 -6.69
N ASN A 32 -1.71 -5.61 -5.41
CA ASN A 32 -2.88 -6.23 -4.75
C ASN A 32 -4.21 -5.68 -5.29
N MET A 33 -4.30 -4.35 -5.44
CA MET A 33 -5.51 -3.71 -5.98
C MET A 33 -5.66 -3.99 -7.47
N ASN A 34 -4.56 -4.03 -8.22
CA ASN A 34 -4.59 -4.40 -9.64
C ASN A 34 -5.05 -5.84 -9.82
N TRP A 35 -4.57 -6.76 -9.00
CA TRP A 35 -5.03 -8.14 -9.01
C TRP A 35 -6.54 -8.24 -8.71
N LEU A 36 -7.04 -7.53 -7.69
CA LEU A 36 -8.45 -7.53 -7.36
C LEU A 36 -9.31 -6.94 -8.49
N MET A 37 -8.86 -5.88 -9.14
CA MET A 37 -9.54 -5.30 -10.31
C MET A 37 -9.54 -6.27 -11.50
N SER A 38 -8.42 -6.94 -11.77
CA SER A 38 -8.34 -7.95 -12.84
C SER A 38 -9.27 -9.12 -12.57
N PHE A 39 -9.29 -9.62 -11.32
CA PHE A 39 -10.18 -10.69 -10.91
C PHE A 39 -11.67 -10.34 -11.15
N VAL A 40 -12.08 -9.12 -10.78
CA VAL A 40 -13.44 -8.64 -11.04
C VAL A 40 -13.68 -8.45 -12.55
N SER A 41 -12.71 -7.92 -13.28
CA SER A 41 -12.80 -7.75 -14.74
C SER A 41 -13.02 -9.07 -15.46
N ASP A 42 -12.34 -10.14 -15.02
CA ASP A 42 -12.51 -11.47 -15.64
C ASP A 42 -13.91 -12.01 -15.41
N ILE A 43 -14.48 -11.85 -14.20
CA ILE A 43 -15.89 -12.20 -13.94
C ILE A 43 -16.84 -11.42 -14.87
N PHE A 44 -16.62 -10.11 -15.05
CA PHE A 44 -17.45 -9.28 -15.93
C PHE A 44 -17.37 -9.73 -17.37
N LYS A 45 -16.18 -10.12 -17.86
CA LYS A 45 -16.00 -10.67 -19.22
C LYS A 45 -16.79 -11.96 -19.43
N ASP A 46 -16.76 -12.88 -18.46
CA ASP A 46 -17.49 -14.15 -18.54
C ASP A 46 -19.00 -13.95 -18.67
N PHE A 47 -19.52 -12.85 -18.13
CA PHE A 47 -20.92 -12.45 -18.28
C PHE A 47 -21.20 -11.48 -19.44
N ASN A 48 -20.20 -11.21 -20.31
CA ASN A 48 -20.28 -10.23 -21.40
C ASN A 48 -20.65 -8.81 -20.94
N ILE A 49 -20.18 -8.41 -19.76
CA ILE A 49 -20.37 -7.08 -19.19
C ILE A 49 -19.08 -6.30 -19.31
N GLU A 50 -19.15 -5.05 -19.80
CA GLU A 50 -17.99 -4.18 -19.87
C GLU A 50 -17.54 -3.75 -18.46
N PHE A 51 -16.26 -4.00 -18.14
CA PHE A 51 -15.65 -3.54 -16.89
C PHE A 51 -15.00 -2.17 -17.08
N ASN A 52 -15.31 -1.23 -16.19
CA ASN A 52 -14.73 0.10 -16.18
C ASN A 52 -13.90 0.32 -14.91
N GLU A 53 -12.56 0.34 -15.08
CA GLU A 53 -11.61 0.51 -13.97
C GLU A 53 -11.81 1.82 -13.21
N LYS A 54 -12.09 2.93 -13.92
CA LYS A 54 -12.33 4.22 -13.29
C LYS A 54 -13.55 4.16 -12.37
N ASN A 55 -14.64 3.57 -12.83
CA ASN A 55 -15.84 3.38 -12.01
C ASN A 55 -15.54 2.52 -10.78
N PHE A 56 -14.71 1.48 -10.91
CA PHE A 56 -14.28 0.65 -9.78
C PHE A 56 -13.52 1.49 -8.75
N LEU A 57 -12.53 2.25 -9.18
CA LEU A 57 -11.72 3.10 -8.29
C LEU A 57 -12.56 4.18 -7.59
N ASP A 58 -13.50 4.79 -8.30
CA ASP A 58 -14.42 5.80 -7.75
C ASP A 58 -15.37 5.20 -6.68
N LYS A 59 -15.66 3.89 -6.76
CA LYS A 59 -16.49 3.18 -5.77
C LYS A 59 -15.76 2.85 -4.47
N ILE A 60 -14.43 2.76 -4.45
CA ILE A 60 -13.64 2.40 -3.27
C ILE A 60 -14.00 3.27 -2.08
N GLU A 61 -14.09 4.59 -2.28
CA GLU A 61 -14.43 5.55 -1.22
C GLU A 61 -15.79 5.23 -0.58
N SER A 62 -16.79 4.88 -1.39
CA SER A 62 -18.14 4.55 -0.92
C SER A 62 -18.18 3.18 -0.22
N TRP A 63 -17.41 2.21 -0.69
CA TRP A 63 -17.31 0.89 -0.06
C TRP A 63 -16.67 0.97 1.32
N ILE A 64 -15.56 1.71 1.44
CA ILE A 64 -14.91 1.92 2.74
C ILE A 64 -15.87 2.58 3.74
N LYS A 65 -16.65 3.58 3.32
CA LYS A 65 -17.59 4.28 4.22
C LYS A 65 -18.73 3.41 4.72
N LYS A 66 -19.08 2.36 4.00
CA LYS A 66 -20.19 1.44 4.34
C LYS A 66 -19.77 0.25 5.18
N THR A 67 -18.47 0.09 5.43
CA THR A 67 -17.91 -1.09 6.09
C THR A 67 -17.24 -0.74 7.41
N GLU A 68 -17.27 -1.68 8.34
CA GLU A 68 -16.58 -1.58 9.61
C GLU A 68 -15.14 -2.08 9.49
N PRO A 69 -14.17 -1.51 10.25
CA PRO A 69 -12.79 -1.96 10.27
C PRO A 69 -12.61 -3.34 10.89
N GLN A 70 -11.53 -4.01 10.53
CA GLN A 70 -11.04 -5.24 11.18
C GLN A 70 -12.02 -6.42 11.22
N LYS A 71 -12.89 -6.52 10.22
CA LYS A 71 -13.79 -7.67 10.08
C LYS A 71 -13.13 -8.89 9.44
N LEU A 72 -12.13 -8.64 8.60
CA LEU A 72 -11.32 -9.64 7.90
C LEU A 72 -9.84 -9.30 8.08
N ILE A 73 -8.98 -10.30 7.90
CA ILE A 73 -7.53 -10.12 7.89
C ILE A 73 -7.01 -10.52 6.51
N TYR A 74 -6.22 -9.64 5.91
CA TYR A 74 -5.56 -9.88 4.63
C TYR A 74 -4.04 -9.73 4.78
N HIS A 75 -3.30 -10.79 4.42
CA HIS A 75 -1.86 -10.73 4.24
C HIS A 75 -1.56 -10.43 2.77
N PRO A 76 -0.96 -9.27 2.46
CA PRO A 76 -0.94 -8.74 1.08
C PRO A 76 0.22 -9.25 0.24
N TYR A 77 0.79 -10.41 0.51
CA TYR A 77 1.99 -10.95 -0.13
C TYR A 77 1.66 -11.68 -1.44
N ILE A 78 1.02 -10.96 -2.39
CA ILE A 78 0.49 -11.51 -3.64
C ILE A 78 1.54 -11.58 -4.77
N SER A 79 2.71 -11.02 -4.57
CA SER A 79 3.78 -11.03 -5.56
C SER A 79 4.32 -12.45 -5.76
N GLU A 80 4.48 -12.89 -7.02
CA GLU A 80 5.14 -14.16 -7.36
C GLU A 80 6.60 -14.22 -6.89
N ALA A 81 7.25 -13.05 -6.71
CA ALA A 81 8.61 -12.95 -6.18
C ALA A 81 8.66 -13.04 -4.64
N GLY A 82 7.51 -13.27 -3.99
CA GLY A 82 7.38 -13.24 -2.53
C GLY A 82 7.49 -11.83 -1.95
N GLU A 83 8.05 -11.70 -0.75
CA GLU A 83 8.20 -10.42 -0.04
C GLU A 83 9.70 -10.12 0.23
N ARG A 84 10.05 -8.81 0.22
CA ARG A 84 11.41 -8.32 0.44
C ARG A 84 11.53 -7.28 1.56
N GLY A 85 10.43 -6.81 2.08
CA GLY A 85 10.38 -5.88 3.22
C GLY A 85 9.05 -5.92 3.95
N PRO A 86 9.04 -6.02 5.29
CA PRO A 86 10.18 -5.92 6.23
C PRO A 86 10.96 -7.22 6.46
N PHE A 87 10.60 -8.30 5.80
CA PHE A 87 11.29 -9.59 5.81
C PHE A 87 11.52 -10.08 4.38
N ILE A 88 12.46 -11.03 4.20
CA ILE A 88 12.74 -11.63 2.90
C ILE A 88 12.23 -13.07 2.93
N ASN A 89 11.23 -13.36 2.10
CA ASN A 89 10.71 -14.71 1.89
C ASN A 89 10.15 -14.84 0.47
N SER A 90 10.84 -15.59 -0.37
CA SER A 90 10.41 -15.84 -1.77
C SER A 90 9.15 -16.70 -1.88
N ASN A 91 8.75 -17.39 -0.81
CA ASN A 91 7.56 -18.23 -0.76
C ASN A 91 6.39 -17.55 -0.03
N ALA A 92 6.50 -16.25 0.30
CA ALA A 92 5.40 -15.53 0.90
C ALA A 92 4.20 -15.47 -0.06
N GLN A 93 3.02 -15.76 0.45
CA GLN A 93 1.77 -15.76 -0.33
C GLN A 93 0.69 -14.96 0.37
N ALA A 94 -0.21 -14.40 -0.42
CA ALA A 94 -1.38 -13.70 0.11
C ALA A 94 -2.36 -14.67 0.76
N SER A 95 -3.03 -14.20 1.80
CA SER A 95 -4.10 -14.96 2.45
C SER A 95 -5.22 -14.03 2.95
N LEU A 96 -6.45 -14.52 2.87
CA LEU A 96 -7.64 -13.85 3.40
C LEU A 96 -8.24 -14.74 4.50
N LEU A 97 -8.36 -14.20 5.71
CA LEU A 97 -8.81 -14.95 6.89
C LEU A 97 -10.08 -14.30 7.48
N GLY A 98 -10.91 -15.14 8.12
CA GLY A 98 -12.11 -14.69 8.81
C GLY A 98 -13.35 -14.53 7.93
N LEU A 99 -13.29 -14.95 6.65
CA LEU A 99 -14.43 -14.86 5.74
C LEU A 99 -15.59 -15.74 6.21
N ASN A 100 -16.80 -15.18 6.16
CA ASN A 100 -18.05 -15.89 6.42
C ASN A 100 -19.18 -15.37 5.53
N SER A 101 -20.35 -15.98 5.59
CA SER A 101 -21.50 -15.69 4.72
C SER A 101 -22.08 -14.27 4.85
N ASN A 102 -21.73 -13.52 5.88
CA ASN A 102 -22.20 -12.15 6.09
C ASN A 102 -21.34 -11.11 5.37
N HIS A 103 -20.12 -11.47 4.96
CA HIS A 103 -19.24 -10.56 4.26
C HIS A 103 -19.66 -10.39 2.80
N ARG A 104 -19.46 -9.20 2.27
CA ARG A 104 -19.72 -8.81 0.88
C ARG A 104 -18.45 -8.21 0.29
N PHE A 105 -18.48 -7.91 -1.00
CA PHE A 105 -17.33 -7.37 -1.72
C PHE A 105 -16.73 -6.10 -1.09
N PRO A 106 -17.52 -5.13 -0.56
CA PRO A 106 -16.96 -3.96 0.12
C PRO A 106 -16.05 -4.28 1.32
N GLU A 107 -16.38 -5.31 2.12
CA GLU A 107 -15.53 -5.75 3.23
C GLU A 107 -14.20 -6.33 2.72
N ILE A 108 -14.23 -7.06 1.60
CA ILE A 108 -13.01 -7.58 0.97
C ILE A 108 -12.12 -6.44 0.49
N VAL A 109 -12.68 -5.44 -0.22
CA VAL A 109 -11.93 -4.26 -0.69
C VAL A 109 -11.28 -3.52 0.49
N ARG A 110 -12.04 -3.29 1.56
CA ARG A 110 -11.51 -2.66 2.77
C ARG A 110 -10.40 -3.46 3.39
N CYS A 111 -10.58 -4.76 3.51
CA CYS A 111 -9.59 -5.68 4.09
C CYS A 111 -8.26 -5.66 3.31
N PHE A 112 -8.30 -5.63 1.98
CA PHE A 112 -7.12 -5.47 1.15
C PHE A 112 -6.36 -4.18 1.48
N ILE A 113 -7.08 -3.06 1.59
CA ILE A 113 -6.48 -1.76 1.93
C ILE A 113 -5.90 -1.77 3.35
N GLU A 114 -6.62 -2.33 4.33
CA GLU A 114 -6.13 -2.46 5.71
C GLU A 114 -4.86 -3.33 5.76
N GLY A 115 -4.83 -4.45 5.03
CA GLY A 115 -3.65 -5.33 4.94
C GLY A 115 -2.42 -4.60 4.38
N LEU A 116 -2.59 -3.80 3.33
CA LEU A 116 -1.52 -2.95 2.79
C LEU A 116 -1.01 -1.93 3.82
N CYS A 117 -1.91 -1.34 4.59
CA CYS A 117 -1.54 -0.38 5.64
C CYS A 117 -0.79 -1.07 6.79
N PHE A 118 -1.17 -2.28 7.18
CA PHE A 118 -0.45 -3.06 8.19
C PHE A 118 0.94 -3.47 7.72
N ALA A 119 1.08 -3.93 6.48
CA ALA A 119 2.39 -4.24 5.90
C ALA A 119 3.31 -3.01 5.85
N ALA A 120 2.77 -1.84 5.51
CA ALA A 120 3.51 -0.59 5.57
C ALA A 120 3.93 -0.23 7.01
N LYS A 121 3.06 -0.44 8.01
CA LYS A 121 3.39 -0.26 9.42
C LYS A 121 4.56 -1.13 9.86
N GLU A 122 4.56 -2.40 9.48
CA GLU A 122 5.66 -3.32 9.77
C GLU A 122 6.98 -2.85 9.15
N CYS A 123 6.94 -2.29 7.93
CA CYS A 123 8.11 -1.69 7.30
C CYS A 123 8.67 -0.51 8.12
N TYR A 124 7.81 0.37 8.63
CA TYR A 124 8.26 1.47 9.50
C TYR A 124 8.85 0.96 10.81
N LEU A 125 8.21 -0.02 11.46
CA LEU A 125 8.73 -0.63 12.68
C LEU A 125 10.08 -1.31 12.45
N ALA A 126 10.29 -1.92 11.30
CA ALA A 126 11.58 -2.52 10.93
C ALA A 126 12.69 -1.47 10.70
N ILE A 127 12.35 -0.25 10.35
CA ILE A 127 13.29 0.88 10.26
C ILE A 127 13.63 1.45 11.65
N GLY A 128 12.78 1.20 12.65
CA GLY A 128 12.98 1.62 14.03
C GLY A 128 11.79 2.31 14.66
N GLU A 129 11.17 3.26 13.96
CA GLU A 129 10.02 3.98 14.49
C GLU A 129 9.08 4.47 13.38
N ILE A 130 7.84 4.71 13.74
CA ILE A 130 6.88 5.39 12.87
C ILE A 130 7.06 6.90 13.06
N PRO A 131 7.37 7.66 12.00
CA PRO A 131 7.56 9.10 12.11
C PRO A 131 6.23 9.80 12.45
N LYS A 132 6.31 10.96 13.08
CA LYS A 132 5.14 11.79 13.44
C LYS A 132 4.32 12.25 12.21
N GLU A 133 4.92 12.24 11.04
CA GLU A 133 4.30 12.59 9.78
C GLU A 133 4.87 11.72 8.66
N ILE A 134 4.00 11.21 7.81
CA ILE A 134 4.36 10.51 6.58
C ILE A 134 3.76 11.21 5.36
N ARG A 135 4.45 11.08 4.23
CA ARG A 135 3.95 11.55 2.93
C ARG A 135 3.58 10.36 2.08
N LEU A 136 2.30 10.28 1.72
CA LEU A 136 1.79 9.26 0.83
C LEU A 136 1.75 9.80 -0.60
N ALA A 137 2.30 9.05 -1.54
CA ALA A 137 2.30 9.37 -2.96
C ALA A 137 1.72 8.19 -3.77
N GLY A 138 1.37 8.44 -5.04
CA GLY A 138 0.75 7.45 -5.93
C GLY A 138 -0.77 7.49 -5.92
N GLY A 139 -1.40 6.60 -6.69
CA GLY A 139 -2.85 6.59 -6.95
C GLY A 139 -3.70 6.48 -5.69
N GLY A 140 -3.36 5.57 -4.78
CA GLY A 140 -4.09 5.38 -3.52
C GLY A 140 -4.06 6.59 -2.58
N ALA A 141 -3.05 7.47 -2.73
CA ALA A 141 -2.93 8.69 -1.93
C ALA A 141 -4.05 9.71 -2.19
N GLN A 142 -4.74 9.62 -3.31
CA GLN A 142 -5.83 10.56 -3.66
C GLN A 142 -7.12 10.28 -2.86
N SER A 143 -7.36 9.05 -2.43
CA SER A 143 -8.54 8.70 -1.62
C SER A 143 -8.42 9.19 -0.19
N LYS A 144 -9.40 9.97 0.27
CA LYS A 144 -9.48 10.44 1.67
C LYS A 144 -9.65 9.28 2.65
N SER A 145 -10.45 8.28 2.29
CA SER A 145 -10.71 7.11 3.14
C SER A 145 -9.46 6.24 3.29
N ILE A 146 -8.69 6.03 2.22
CA ILE A 146 -7.42 5.29 2.28
C ILE A 146 -6.42 6.03 3.20
N ARG A 147 -6.26 7.34 3.03
CA ARG A 147 -5.40 8.15 3.92
C ARG A 147 -5.81 8.05 5.38
N LYS A 148 -7.13 8.05 5.66
CA LYS A 148 -7.65 7.90 7.02
C LYS A 148 -7.33 6.53 7.61
N ILE A 149 -7.47 5.46 6.82
CA ILE A 149 -7.10 4.09 7.24
C ILE A 149 -5.59 4.05 7.55
N PHE A 150 -4.76 4.61 6.65
CA PHE A 150 -3.31 4.71 6.86
C PHE A 150 -2.97 5.45 8.15
N SER A 151 -3.54 6.63 8.35
CA SER A 151 -3.33 7.43 9.57
C SER A 151 -3.75 6.69 10.83
N ASN A 152 -4.91 6.02 10.80
CA ASN A 152 -5.41 5.28 11.95
C ASN A 152 -4.55 4.05 12.30
N ILE A 153 -4.09 3.28 11.30
CA ILE A 153 -3.27 2.09 11.52
C ILE A 153 -1.86 2.46 11.98
N LEU A 154 -1.25 3.47 11.37
CA LEU A 154 0.09 3.90 11.72
C LEU A 154 0.12 4.85 12.93
N GLN A 155 -1.02 5.38 13.35
CA GLN A 155 -1.11 6.37 14.44
C GLN A 155 -0.23 7.61 14.17
N THR A 156 -0.24 8.09 12.91
CA THR A 156 0.58 9.21 12.45
C THR A 156 -0.16 10.13 11.50
N ASN A 157 0.33 11.33 11.31
CA ASN A 157 -0.23 12.26 10.34
C ASN A 157 0.15 11.86 8.93
N VAL A 158 -0.85 11.77 8.03
CA VAL A 158 -0.65 11.46 6.62
C VAL A 158 -0.87 12.69 5.77
N ARG A 159 0.17 13.14 5.08
CA ARG A 159 0.11 14.19 4.07
C ARG A 159 0.24 13.61 2.67
N THR A 160 -0.29 14.32 1.71
CA THR A 160 -0.13 14.01 0.29
C THR A 160 0.52 15.19 -0.43
N SER A 161 1.21 14.90 -1.52
CA SER A 161 1.67 15.91 -2.44
C SER A 161 0.60 16.19 -3.50
N ASN A 162 0.41 17.44 -3.87
CA ASN A 162 -0.41 17.82 -5.03
C ASN A 162 0.30 17.52 -6.36
N ARG A 163 1.56 17.10 -6.33
CA ARG A 163 2.34 16.73 -7.52
C ARG A 163 1.93 15.34 -7.98
N LYS A 164 1.52 15.23 -9.25
CA LYS A 164 1.17 13.96 -9.87
C LYS A 164 2.40 13.05 -10.01
N GLU A 165 3.54 13.66 -10.40
CA GLU A 165 4.80 12.95 -10.66
C GLU A 165 5.86 13.34 -9.63
N ALA A 166 5.70 12.83 -8.40
CA ALA A 166 6.62 13.15 -7.30
C ALA A 166 8.06 12.68 -7.55
N GLY A 167 8.22 11.51 -8.18
CA GLY A 167 9.54 10.95 -8.53
C GLY A 167 10.28 11.82 -9.55
N ALA A 168 9.62 12.19 -10.65
CA ALA A 168 10.20 13.06 -11.67
C ALA A 168 10.58 14.44 -11.09
N ALA A 169 9.73 14.99 -10.23
CA ALA A 169 10.03 16.26 -9.55
C ALA A 169 11.26 16.16 -8.63
N GLY A 170 11.41 15.04 -7.91
CA GLY A 170 12.58 14.79 -7.07
C GLY A 170 13.86 14.65 -7.89
N ALA A 171 13.82 13.90 -8.99
CA ALA A 171 14.95 13.77 -9.90
C ALA A 171 15.38 15.12 -10.50
N ALA A 172 14.42 15.95 -10.93
CA ALA A 172 14.70 17.28 -11.43
C ALA A 172 15.33 18.21 -10.38
N MET A 173 14.88 18.12 -9.12
CA MET A 173 15.49 18.88 -8.01
C MET A 173 16.94 18.47 -7.76
N ILE A 174 17.24 17.18 -7.78
CA ILE A 174 18.61 16.67 -7.60
C ILE A 174 19.49 17.07 -8.78
N GLY A 175 18.96 17.02 -10.02
CA GLY A 175 19.71 17.40 -11.22
C GLY A 175 19.95 18.92 -11.34
N ALA A 176 19.26 19.76 -10.55
CA ALA A 176 19.44 21.21 -10.50
C ALA A 176 20.38 21.68 -9.37
N MET A 177 20.87 20.77 -8.55
CA MET A 177 21.87 21.04 -7.49
C MET A 177 23.30 20.97 -8.02
#